data_1733b1f2f18d514d24ba77a99ce14781
#
_entry.id   1733b1f2f18d514d24ba77a99ce14781
#
_cell.length_a   1.000
_cell.length_b   1.000
_cell.length_c   1.000
_cell.angle_alpha   90.00
_cell.angle_beta   90.00
_cell.angle_gamma   90.00
#
_symmetry.space_group_name_H-M   'P 1'
#
loop_
_entity.id
_entity.type
_entity.pdbx_description
1 polymer ?
#
loop_
_entity_poly.entity_id
_entity_poly.type
_entity_poly.pdbx_seq_one_letter_code
_entity_poly.pdbx_strand_id
1 'polypeptide(L)'
;AMRPFEGQPAFAPLYAPGFWLVSIGIVTVWLARASLGRVLVETGRGAWRSCAVTLLFVVMAQFYVGSGMAETIAEALRAVAGRGSAMSVPMFAAVGGFLTGGGSAANAMLMPMVTALARAITVDPAWIAAVQNSVCTNLTMLSPIRVSMGAAILALPAVESALYRRAWPLALPPLLV
;
A
#
# COMPACT_ATOMS: atom_id res chain seq x y z
N ALA A 1 20.21 16.00 7.17
CA ALA A 1 19.19 15.05 7.59
C ALA A 1 18.70 15.48 8.97
N MET A 2 17.41 15.71 9.10
CA MET A 2 16.79 16.10 10.38
C MET A 2 16.31 14.83 11.08
N ARG A 3 16.62 14.69 12.37
CA ARG A 3 16.10 13.62 13.24
C ARG A 3 15.18 14.27 14.27
N PRO A 4 13.87 14.40 14.01
CA PRO A 4 12.96 15.09 14.92
C PRO A 4 12.73 14.31 16.22
N PHE A 5 12.97 13.00 16.23
CA PHE A 5 12.78 12.13 17.40
C PHE A 5 13.91 11.09 17.48
N GLU A 6 14.31 10.75 18.72
CA GLU A 6 15.26 9.67 18.95
C GLU A 6 14.69 8.33 18.50
N GLY A 7 15.51 7.53 17.78
CA GLY A 7 15.09 6.22 17.26
C GLY A 7 14.39 6.23 15.90
N GLN A 8 14.07 7.40 15.36
CA GLN A 8 13.49 7.49 14.02
C GLN A 8 14.57 7.65 12.94
N PRO A 9 14.37 7.08 11.74
CA PRO A 9 15.28 7.30 10.63
C PRO A 9 15.37 8.79 10.28
N ALA A 10 16.57 9.23 9.88
CA ALA A 10 16.80 10.61 9.51
C ALA A 10 15.88 11.03 8.35
N PHE A 11 15.10 12.08 8.54
CA PHE A 11 14.25 12.63 7.49
C PHE A 11 15.13 13.37 6.47
N ALA A 12 15.23 12.81 5.28
CA ALA A 12 15.95 13.39 4.15
C ALA A 12 14.95 13.75 3.05
N PRO A 13 14.46 15.01 3.02
CA PRO A 13 13.38 15.43 2.12
C PRO A 13 13.72 15.18 0.65
N LEU A 14 14.96 15.34 0.24
CA LEU A 14 15.40 15.10 -1.14
C LEU A 14 15.25 13.64 -1.59
N TYR A 15 15.21 12.68 -0.67
CA TYR A 15 14.99 11.26 -0.96
C TYR A 15 13.51 10.86 -0.86
N ALA A 16 12.63 11.77 -0.40
CA ALA A 16 11.21 11.51 -0.31
C ALA A 16 10.51 11.82 -1.66
N PRO A 17 9.86 10.84 -2.31
CA PRO A 17 9.14 11.08 -3.57
C PRO A 17 8.10 12.18 -3.45
N GLY A 18 7.47 12.32 -2.27
CA GLY A 18 6.49 13.37 -2.00
C GLY A 18 7.06 14.78 -2.13
N PHE A 19 8.33 14.99 -1.76
CA PHE A 19 8.99 16.29 -1.93
C PHE A 19 9.03 16.71 -3.42
N TRP A 20 9.43 15.79 -4.28
CA TRP A 20 9.50 16.05 -5.72
C TRP A 20 8.13 16.25 -6.35
N LEU A 21 7.14 15.46 -5.95
CA LEU A 21 5.75 15.62 -6.44
C LEU A 21 5.18 16.99 -6.06
N VAL A 22 5.37 17.42 -4.82
CA VAL A 22 4.93 18.74 -4.36
C VAL A 22 5.67 19.85 -5.12
N SER A 23 6.99 19.72 -5.28
CA SER A 23 7.81 20.72 -6.00
C SER A 23 7.39 20.86 -7.45
N ILE A 24 7.20 19.75 -8.17
CA ILE A 24 6.71 19.72 -9.54
C ILE A 24 5.30 20.33 -9.60
N GLY A 25 4.43 19.97 -8.66
CA GLY A 25 3.07 20.53 -8.58
C GLY A 25 3.08 22.06 -8.44
N ILE A 26 3.92 22.59 -7.56
CA ILE A 26 4.06 24.05 -7.37
C ILE A 26 4.56 24.73 -8.66
N VAL A 27 5.61 24.16 -9.28
CA VAL A 27 6.14 24.70 -10.54
C VAL A 27 5.08 24.68 -11.64
N THR A 28 4.32 23.60 -11.76
CA THR A 28 3.25 23.48 -12.76
C THR A 28 2.15 24.53 -12.55
N VAL A 29 1.72 24.75 -11.29
CA VAL A 29 0.72 25.78 -10.96
C VAL A 29 1.24 27.17 -11.29
N TRP A 30 2.52 27.44 -11.02
CA TRP A 30 3.16 28.71 -11.33
C TRP A 30 3.25 28.95 -12.84
N LEU A 31 3.71 27.96 -13.61
CA LEU A 31 3.79 28.02 -15.08
C LEU A 31 2.41 28.17 -15.75
N ALA A 32 1.42 27.46 -15.23
CA ALA A 32 0.04 27.53 -15.72
C ALA A 32 -0.70 28.82 -15.28
N ARG A 33 -0.07 29.67 -14.47
CA ARG A 33 -0.68 30.88 -13.88
C ARG A 33 -2.00 30.58 -13.17
N ALA A 34 -2.15 29.35 -12.62
CA ALA A 34 -3.34 28.94 -11.92
C ALA A 34 -3.40 29.54 -10.52
N SER A 35 -4.61 29.74 -10.00
CA SER A 35 -4.78 30.21 -8.63
C SER A 35 -4.40 29.12 -7.64
N LEU A 36 -3.32 29.33 -6.87
CA LEU A 36 -2.87 28.42 -5.80
C LEU A 36 -3.99 28.08 -4.82
N GLY A 37 -4.81 29.06 -4.43
CA GLY A 37 -5.92 28.84 -3.50
C GLY A 37 -6.95 27.85 -4.03
N ARG A 38 -7.31 27.95 -5.31
CA ARG A 38 -8.24 27.01 -5.95
C ARG A 38 -7.65 25.61 -6.01
N VAL A 39 -6.39 25.49 -6.45
CA VAL A 39 -5.70 24.20 -6.53
C VAL A 39 -5.60 23.53 -5.16
N LEU A 40 -5.25 24.28 -4.12
CA LEU A 40 -5.17 23.74 -2.75
C LEU A 40 -6.53 23.24 -2.23
N VAL A 41 -7.61 24.00 -2.50
CA VAL A 41 -8.95 23.59 -2.07
C VAL A 41 -9.40 22.33 -2.81
N GLU A 42 -9.21 22.27 -4.13
CA GLU A 42 -9.58 21.10 -4.95
C GLU A 42 -8.73 19.87 -4.59
N THR A 43 -7.43 20.07 -4.40
CA THR A 43 -6.52 19.00 -3.94
C THR A 43 -6.91 18.51 -2.55
N GLY A 44 -7.20 19.40 -1.61
CA GLY A 44 -7.64 19.04 -0.27
C GLY A 44 -8.95 18.25 -0.27
N ARG A 45 -9.91 18.65 -1.09
CA ARG A 45 -11.18 17.91 -1.26
C ARG A 45 -10.97 16.52 -1.86
N GLY A 46 -10.05 16.39 -2.84
CA GLY A 46 -9.72 15.10 -3.45
C GLY A 46 -8.92 14.19 -2.52
N ALA A 47 -7.96 14.75 -1.80
CA ALA A 47 -7.06 14.02 -0.91
C ALA A 47 -7.74 13.56 0.40
N TRP A 48 -8.76 14.29 0.88
CA TRP A 48 -9.43 14.00 2.15
C TRP A 48 -9.87 12.54 2.28
N ARG A 49 -10.53 12.01 1.25
CA ARG A 49 -11.01 10.61 1.27
C ARG A 49 -9.86 9.62 1.40
N SER A 50 -8.79 9.82 0.64
CA SER A 50 -7.61 8.94 0.69
C SER A 50 -6.90 9.04 2.05
N CYS A 51 -6.77 10.24 2.61
CA CYS A 51 -6.20 10.43 3.94
C CYS A 51 -7.05 9.77 5.02
N ALA A 52 -8.37 9.94 4.99
CA ALA A 52 -9.28 9.33 5.95
C ALA A 52 -9.22 7.80 5.89
N VAL A 53 -9.24 7.22 4.70
CA VAL A 53 -9.12 5.76 4.53
C VAL A 53 -7.78 5.24 5.05
N THR A 54 -6.67 5.93 4.74
CA THR A 54 -5.35 5.55 5.24
C THR A 54 -5.27 5.64 6.77
N LEU A 55 -5.82 6.69 7.37
CA LEU A 55 -5.89 6.82 8.82
C LEU A 55 -6.71 5.69 9.46
N LEU A 56 -7.86 5.35 8.89
CA LEU A 56 -8.66 4.22 9.38
C LEU A 56 -7.90 2.91 9.32
N PHE A 57 -7.14 2.64 8.25
CA PHE A 57 -6.30 1.44 8.18
C PHE A 57 -5.18 1.45 9.22
N VAL A 58 -4.55 2.61 9.47
CA VAL A 58 -3.52 2.73 10.52
C VAL A 58 -4.14 2.49 11.92
N VAL A 59 -5.29 3.08 12.21
CA VAL A 59 -6.00 2.85 13.47
C VAL A 59 -6.38 1.38 13.62
N MET A 60 -6.95 0.77 12.59
CA MET A 60 -7.27 -0.66 12.58
C MET A 60 -6.01 -1.52 12.83
N ALA A 61 -4.88 -1.19 12.21
CA ALA A 61 -3.62 -1.89 12.44
C ALA A 61 -3.15 -1.79 13.90
N GLN A 62 -3.33 -0.62 14.56
CA GLN A 62 -3.00 -0.45 15.97
C GLN A 62 -3.90 -1.32 16.87
N PHE A 63 -5.19 -1.39 16.60
CA PHE A 63 -6.09 -2.30 17.32
C PHE A 63 -5.71 -3.77 17.09
N TYR A 64 -5.38 -4.11 15.87
CA TYR A 64 -4.97 -5.46 15.48
C TYR A 64 -3.69 -5.93 16.21
N VAL A 65 -2.70 -5.05 16.32
CA VAL A 65 -1.47 -5.30 17.10
C VAL A 65 -1.77 -5.30 18.60
N GLY A 66 -2.47 -4.27 19.08
CA GLY A 66 -2.75 -4.11 20.52
C GLY A 66 -3.65 -5.19 21.11
N SER A 67 -4.47 -5.85 20.29
CA SER A 67 -5.31 -6.99 20.70
C SER A 67 -4.58 -8.35 20.69
N GLY A 68 -3.34 -8.43 20.18
CA GLY A 68 -2.61 -9.68 20.03
C GLY A 68 -3.12 -10.57 18.89
N MET A 69 -4.05 -10.08 18.07
CA MET A 69 -4.59 -10.85 16.93
C MET A 69 -3.53 -11.18 15.89
N ALA A 70 -2.58 -10.27 15.67
CA ALA A 70 -1.50 -10.47 14.70
C ALA A 70 -0.66 -11.70 15.06
N GLU A 71 -0.27 -11.81 16.33
CA GLU A 71 0.49 -12.92 16.89
C GLU A 71 -0.30 -14.21 16.86
N THR A 72 -1.57 -14.16 17.28
CA THR A 72 -2.46 -15.34 17.31
C THR A 72 -2.63 -15.96 15.92
N ILE A 73 -2.85 -15.12 14.90
CA ILE A 73 -2.96 -15.60 13.51
C ILE A 73 -1.63 -16.14 13.00
N ALA A 74 -0.51 -15.45 13.30
CA ALA A 74 0.82 -15.92 12.93
C ALA A 74 1.15 -17.29 13.54
N GLU A 75 0.82 -17.51 14.81
CA GLU A 75 1.00 -18.79 15.47
C GLU A 75 0.09 -19.88 14.91
N ALA A 76 -1.16 -19.58 14.61
CA ALA A 76 -2.08 -20.51 13.97
C ALA A 76 -1.56 -20.95 12.59
N LEU A 77 -1.09 -20.00 11.77
CA LEU A 77 -0.49 -20.31 10.47
C LEU A 77 0.77 -21.17 10.62
N ARG A 78 1.62 -20.86 11.60
CA ARG A 78 2.79 -21.66 11.91
C ARG A 78 2.41 -23.08 12.36
N ALA A 79 1.39 -23.22 13.19
CA ALA A 79 0.94 -24.52 13.67
C ALA A 79 0.44 -25.43 12.55
N VAL A 80 -0.23 -24.85 11.54
CA VAL A 80 -0.81 -25.60 10.41
C VAL A 80 0.26 -25.96 9.37
N ALA A 81 1.12 -25.03 8.98
CA ALA A 81 2.02 -25.17 7.84
C ALA A 81 3.52 -25.04 8.20
N GLY A 82 3.86 -24.82 9.46
CA GLY A 82 5.24 -24.65 9.89
C GLY A 82 5.95 -23.52 9.13
N ARG A 83 7.15 -23.79 8.62
CA ARG A 83 7.89 -22.84 7.77
C ARG A 83 7.24 -22.61 6.40
N GLY A 84 6.41 -23.56 5.94
CA GLY A 84 5.64 -23.42 4.70
C GLY A 84 4.59 -22.32 4.74
N SER A 85 4.22 -21.84 5.94
CA SER A 85 3.31 -20.70 6.10
C SER A 85 3.83 -19.40 5.47
N ALA A 86 5.15 -19.26 5.23
CA ALA A 86 5.71 -18.16 4.46
C ALA A 86 5.09 -18.03 3.05
N MET A 87 4.71 -19.16 2.43
CA MET A 87 4.07 -19.17 1.11
C MET A 87 2.65 -18.55 1.11
N SER A 88 2.03 -18.37 2.28
CA SER A 88 0.76 -17.66 2.39
C SER A 88 0.90 -16.14 2.27
N VAL A 89 2.09 -15.58 2.51
CA VAL A 89 2.34 -14.14 2.51
C VAL A 89 2.02 -13.49 1.15
N PRO A 90 2.48 -14.03 0.00
CA PRO A 90 2.11 -13.47 -1.30
C PRO A 90 0.60 -13.46 -1.53
N MET A 91 -0.14 -14.45 -1.04
CA MET A 91 -1.60 -14.51 -1.18
C MET A 91 -2.27 -13.41 -0.35
N PHE A 92 -1.89 -13.24 0.91
CA PHE A 92 -2.41 -12.13 1.75
C PHE A 92 -2.05 -10.77 1.16
N ALA A 93 -0.81 -10.62 0.67
CA ALA A 93 -0.34 -9.41 0.01
C ALA A 93 -1.18 -9.08 -1.24
N ALA A 94 -1.44 -10.09 -2.06
CA ALA A 94 -2.26 -9.94 -3.26
C ALA A 94 -3.68 -9.49 -2.95
N VAL A 95 -4.34 -10.16 -2.01
CA VAL A 95 -5.70 -9.82 -1.56
C VAL A 95 -5.71 -8.41 -0.96
N GLY A 96 -4.76 -8.09 -0.09
CA GLY A 96 -4.64 -6.76 0.52
C GLY A 96 -4.46 -5.66 -0.52
N GLY A 97 -3.54 -5.83 -1.48
CA GLY A 97 -3.31 -4.88 -2.57
C GLY A 97 -4.52 -4.71 -3.48
N PHE A 98 -5.17 -5.81 -3.85
CA PHE A 98 -6.39 -5.82 -4.66
C PHE A 98 -7.54 -5.07 -3.98
N LEU A 99 -7.81 -5.37 -2.70
CA LEU A 99 -8.94 -4.78 -1.97
C LEU A 99 -8.73 -3.30 -1.66
N THR A 100 -7.52 -2.93 -1.23
CA THR A 100 -7.25 -1.54 -0.79
C THR A 100 -6.96 -0.59 -1.94
N GLY A 101 -6.48 -1.10 -3.07
CA GLY A 101 -6.02 -0.28 -4.20
C GLY A 101 -4.82 0.60 -3.89
N GLY A 102 -4.17 0.40 -2.73
CA GLY A 102 -3.04 1.19 -2.28
C GLY A 102 -2.04 0.37 -1.47
N GLY A 103 -0.77 0.34 -1.91
CA GLY A 103 0.28 -0.39 -1.23
C GLY A 103 0.48 0.05 0.22
N SER A 104 0.40 1.36 0.49
CA SER A 104 0.53 1.90 1.86
C SER A 104 -0.58 1.41 2.79
N ALA A 105 -1.84 1.40 2.31
CA ALA A 105 -2.99 0.94 3.09
C ALA A 105 -2.90 -0.57 3.37
N ALA A 106 -2.57 -1.37 2.35
CA ALA A 106 -2.38 -2.81 2.50
C ALA A 106 -1.23 -3.15 3.44
N ASN A 107 -0.11 -2.42 3.34
CA ASN A 107 1.03 -2.61 4.24
C ASN A 107 0.68 -2.21 5.69
N ALA A 108 -0.02 -1.10 5.89
CA ALA A 108 -0.46 -0.70 7.23
C ALA A 108 -1.33 -1.79 7.88
N MET A 109 -2.18 -2.45 7.10
CA MET A 109 -3.06 -3.51 7.56
C MET A 109 -2.33 -4.83 7.82
N LEU A 110 -1.49 -5.28 6.90
CA LEU A 110 -0.96 -6.66 6.89
C LEU A 110 0.46 -6.79 7.45
N MET A 111 1.27 -5.72 7.43
CA MET A 111 2.67 -5.77 7.86
C MET A 111 2.86 -6.27 9.29
N PRO A 112 2.01 -5.89 10.28
CA PRO A 112 2.13 -6.44 11.64
C PRO A 112 2.02 -7.96 11.67
N MET A 113 1.03 -8.54 10.97
CA MET A 113 0.81 -9.98 10.92
C MET A 113 1.98 -10.70 10.24
N VAL A 114 2.40 -10.22 9.07
CA VAL A 114 3.47 -10.92 8.32
C VAL A 114 4.82 -10.82 9.02
N THR A 115 5.09 -9.74 9.76
CA THR A 115 6.30 -9.63 10.58
C THR A 115 6.23 -10.51 11.82
N ALA A 116 5.08 -10.66 12.46
CA ALA A 116 4.86 -11.62 13.54
C ALA A 116 5.06 -13.06 13.04
N LEU A 117 4.50 -13.38 11.87
CA LEU A 117 4.70 -14.68 11.22
C LEU A 117 6.18 -14.96 10.93
N ALA A 118 6.91 -13.98 10.37
CA ALA A 118 8.33 -14.12 10.08
C ALA A 118 9.13 -14.50 11.34
N ARG A 119 8.84 -13.83 12.46
CA ARG A 119 9.46 -14.14 13.76
C ARG A 119 9.09 -15.54 14.25
N ALA A 120 7.81 -15.92 14.13
CA ALA A 120 7.32 -17.23 14.57
C ALA A 120 7.95 -18.39 13.81
N ILE A 121 8.28 -18.22 12.51
CA ILE A 121 8.92 -19.24 11.66
C ILE A 121 10.44 -19.09 11.56
N THR A 122 11.04 -18.16 12.32
CA THR A 122 12.49 -17.88 12.34
C THR A 122 13.05 -17.51 10.96
N VAL A 123 12.33 -16.68 10.20
CA VAL A 123 12.78 -16.08 8.95
C VAL A 123 13.01 -14.59 9.19
N ASP A 124 13.97 -14.01 8.47
CA ASP A 124 14.23 -12.57 8.59
C ASP A 124 12.98 -11.76 8.22
N PRO A 125 12.44 -10.95 9.14
CA PRO A 125 11.27 -10.12 8.88
C PRO A 125 11.43 -9.17 7.70
N ALA A 126 12.65 -8.73 7.38
CA ALA A 126 12.91 -7.85 6.25
C ALA A 126 12.59 -8.52 4.90
N TRP A 127 12.92 -9.81 4.75
CA TRP A 127 12.57 -10.58 3.56
C TRP A 127 11.05 -10.70 3.39
N ILE A 128 10.37 -11.13 4.44
CA ILE A 128 8.92 -11.29 4.41
C ILE A 128 8.23 -9.93 4.14
N ALA A 129 8.70 -8.86 4.76
CA ALA A 129 8.19 -7.51 4.50
C ALA A 129 8.44 -7.05 3.06
N ALA A 130 9.59 -7.40 2.47
CA ALA A 130 9.89 -7.08 1.08
C ALA A 130 8.95 -7.82 0.11
N VAL A 131 8.69 -9.11 0.34
CA VAL A 131 7.72 -9.91 -0.42
C VAL A 131 6.33 -9.32 -0.29
N GLN A 132 5.86 -9.03 0.94
CA GLN A 132 4.58 -8.40 1.20
C GLN A 132 4.45 -7.10 0.43
N ASN A 133 5.41 -6.19 0.54
CA ASN A 133 5.37 -4.88 -0.11
C ASN A 133 5.40 -5.00 -1.65
N SER A 134 6.23 -5.88 -2.18
CA SER A 134 6.36 -6.09 -3.63
C SER A 134 5.05 -6.63 -4.22
N VAL A 135 4.54 -7.73 -3.68
CA VAL A 135 3.32 -8.37 -4.19
C VAL A 135 2.12 -7.45 -4.04
N CYS A 136 1.91 -6.88 -2.85
CA CYS A 136 0.77 -6.02 -2.58
C CYS A 136 0.77 -4.79 -3.50
N THR A 137 1.91 -4.14 -3.72
CA THR A 137 2.01 -2.96 -4.58
C THR A 137 1.73 -3.29 -6.04
N ASN A 138 2.23 -4.41 -6.54
CA ASN A 138 1.95 -4.85 -7.91
C ASN A 138 0.46 -5.21 -8.09
N LEU A 139 -0.14 -5.88 -7.14
CA LEU A 139 -1.55 -6.28 -7.24
C LEU A 139 -2.55 -5.11 -7.10
N THR A 140 -2.11 -3.96 -6.60
CA THR A 140 -2.96 -2.76 -6.59
C THR A 140 -3.39 -2.31 -7.99
N MET A 141 -2.64 -2.66 -9.04
CA MET A 141 -3.03 -2.31 -10.42
C MET A 141 -4.33 -2.99 -10.85
N LEU A 142 -4.65 -4.14 -10.27
CA LEU A 142 -5.90 -4.86 -10.50
C LEU A 142 -7.03 -4.44 -9.57
N SER A 143 -6.78 -3.53 -8.63
CA SER A 143 -7.82 -3.06 -7.73
C SER A 143 -8.98 -2.42 -8.50
N PRO A 144 -10.24 -2.75 -8.15
CA PRO A 144 -11.41 -2.12 -8.74
C PRO A 144 -11.35 -0.60 -8.69
N ILE A 145 -10.86 -0.05 -7.58
CA ILE A 145 -10.72 1.41 -7.39
C ILE A 145 -9.79 2.01 -8.45
N ARG A 146 -8.65 1.37 -8.74
CA ARG A 146 -7.69 1.89 -9.73
C ARG A 146 -8.18 1.70 -11.16
N VAL A 147 -8.78 0.56 -11.45
CA VAL A 147 -9.32 0.26 -12.79
C VAL A 147 -10.45 1.22 -13.13
N SER A 148 -11.40 1.43 -12.22
CA SER A 148 -12.51 2.38 -12.41
C SER A 148 -12.00 3.82 -12.51
N MET A 149 -11.00 4.21 -11.72
CA MET A 149 -10.40 5.54 -11.81
C MET A 149 -9.68 5.73 -13.15
N GLY A 150 -8.95 4.74 -13.64
CA GLY A 150 -8.31 4.76 -14.97
C GLY A 150 -9.34 4.87 -16.10
N ALA A 151 -10.40 4.09 -16.04
CA ALA A 151 -11.49 4.14 -17.01
C ALA A 151 -12.21 5.50 -17.01
N ALA A 152 -12.42 6.10 -15.84
CA ALA A 152 -13.00 7.43 -15.70
C ALA A 152 -12.12 8.53 -16.28
N ILE A 153 -10.79 8.49 -16.04
CA ILE A 153 -9.82 9.45 -16.60
C ILE A 153 -9.80 9.38 -18.14
N LEU A 154 -9.90 8.17 -18.67
CA LEU A 154 -9.93 7.94 -20.13
C LEU A 154 -11.30 8.20 -20.76
N ALA A 155 -12.33 8.51 -19.95
CA ALA A 155 -13.73 8.64 -20.37
C ALA A 155 -14.27 7.38 -21.11
N LEU A 156 -13.79 6.20 -20.73
CA LEU A 156 -14.11 4.91 -21.35
C LEU A 156 -14.66 3.90 -20.31
N PRO A 157 -15.82 4.14 -19.68
CA PRO A 157 -16.34 3.29 -18.61
C PRO A 157 -16.61 1.83 -19.05
N ALA A 158 -16.87 1.59 -20.32
CA ALA A 158 -17.13 0.24 -20.86
C ALA A 158 -15.86 -0.62 -21.00
N VAL A 159 -14.68 -0.09 -20.76
CA VAL A 159 -13.39 -0.78 -20.99
C VAL A 159 -12.89 -1.54 -19.76
N GLU A 160 -13.53 -1.39 -18.58
CA GLU A 160 -13.09 -2.02 -17.33
C GLU A 160 -12.90 -3.54 -17.47
N SER A 161 -13.87 -4.25 -18.05
CA SER A 161 -13.78 -5.70 -18.24
C SER A 161 -12.65 -6.12 -19.19
N ALA A 162 -12.39 -5.33 -20.23
CA ALA A 162 -11.29 -5.55 -21.15
C ALA A 162 -9.92 -5.29 -20.51
N LEU A 163 -9.84 -4.28 -19.63
CA LEU A 163 -8.65 -4.00 -18.82
C LEU A 163 -8.34 -5.16 -17.88
N TYR A 164 -9.33 -5.67 -17.14
CA TYR A 164 -9.13 -6.85 -16.28
C TYR A 164 -8.62 -8.05 -17.06
N ARG A 165 -9.25 -8.37 -18.18
CA ARG A 165 -8.85 -9.53 -19.00
C ARG A 165 -7.43 -9.43 -19.56
N ARG A 166 -6.93 -8.20 -19.79
CA ARG A 166 -5.56 -7.97 -20.27
C ARG A 166 -4.53 -7.86 -19.14
N ALA A 167 -4.96 -7.32 -17.99
CA ALA A 167 -4.06 -7.02 -16.88
C ALA A 167 -3.88 -8.21 -15.92
N TRP A 168 -4.87 -9.11 -15.79
CA TRP A 168 -4.78 -10.21 -14.84
C TRP A 168 -3.56 -11.14 -15.01
N PRO A 169 -3.07 -11.44 -16.25
CA PRO A 169 -1.86 -12.26 -16.39
C PRO A 169 -0.61 -11.59 -15.79
N LEU A 170 -0.59 -10.26 -15.72
CA LEU A 170 0.51 -9.50 -15.11
C LEU A 170 0.54 -9.63 -13.57
N ALA A 171 -0.52 -10.15 -12.97
CA ALA A 171 -0.57 -10.45 -11.54
C ALA A 171 0.19 -11.73 -11.16
N LEU A 172 0.39 -12.65 -12.11
CA LEU A 172 1.02 -13.94 -11.84
C LEU A 172 2.50 -13.84 -11.43
N PRO A 173 3.37 -13.08 -12.13
CA PRO A 173 4.78 -12.99 -11.77
C PRO A 173 5.06 -12.57 -10.32
N PRO A 174 4.38 -11.54 -9.77
CA PRO A 174 4.58 -11.14 -8.37
C PRO A 174 4.15 -12.20 -7.35
N LEU A 175 3.28 -13.16 -7.73
CA LEU A 175 2.85 -14.23 -6.84
C LEU A 175 3.84 -15.38 -6.75
N LEU A 176 4.81 -15.42 -7.66
CA LEU A 176 5.82 -16.48 -7.74
C LEU A 176 7.13 -16.12 -7.02
N VAL A 177 7.17 -14.95 -6.39
CA VAL A 177 8.28 -14.47 -5.55
C VAL A 177 8.16 -15.04 -4.15
#